data_303d2396d30eb1d98d29b5666b072f30
#
_entry.id   303d2396d30eb1d98d29b5666b072f30
#
_cell.length_a   1.000
_cell.length_b   1.000
_cell.length_c   1.000
_cell.angle_alpha   90.00
_cell.angle_beta   90.00
_cell.angle_gamma   90.00
#
_symmetry.space_group_name_H-M   'P 1'
#
loop_
_entity.id
_entity.type
_entity.pdbx_description
1 polymer ?
#
loop_
_entity_poly.entity_id
_entity_poly.type
_entity_poly.pdbx_seq_one_letter_code
_entity_poly.pdbx_strand_id
1 'polypeptide(L)'
;MLFVADSAKERIIEVLNSENKSLTEYFVRVSVTSGGCSGLSYKLDFDNDLKPTDQVFEDKGIRMVTDLRSFLYVHNTILEFSGGLEGKGFYFSNPNA
;
A
#
# COMPACT_ATOMS: atom_id res chain seq x y z
N MET A 1 6.18 -11.29 -2.55
CA MET A 1 6.13 -10.54 -1.29
C MET A 1 6.01 -9.05 -1.58
N LEU A 2 5.28 -8.35 -0.77
CA LEU A 2 5.13 -6.90 -0.88
C LEU A 2 5.87 -6.26 0.30
N PHE A 3 6.67 -5.25 0.03
CA PHE A 3 7.52 -4.61 1.04
C PHE A 3 7.07 -3.18 1.29
N VAL A 4 7.47 -2.63 2.44
CA VAL A 4 7.20 -1.24 2.78
C VAL A 4 8.51 -0.54 3.17
N ALA A 5 8.75 0.64 2.59
CA ALA A 5 9.89 1.46 2.96
C ALA A 5 9.60 2.23 4.25
N ASP A 6 10.65 2.68 4.92
CA ASP A 6 10.49 3.47 6.15
C ASP A 6 9.66 4.73 5.92
N SER A 7 9.84 5.39 4.78
CA SER A 7 9.07 6.58 4.44
C SER A 7 7.57 6.30 4.42
N ALA A 8 7.17 5.19 3.81
CA ALA A 8 5.77 4.81 3.75
C ALA A 8 5.25 4.39 5.11
N LYS A 9 6.05 3.65 5.88
CA LYS A 9 5.67 3.23 7.23
C LYS A 9 5.37 4.43 8.12
N GLU A 10 6.25 5.42 8.12
CA GLU A 10 6.06 6.62 8.93
C GLU A 10 4.77 7.35 8.55
N ARG A 11 4.53 7.50 7.27
CA ARG A 11 3.34 8.19 6.80
C ARG A 11 2.06 7.43 7.13
N ILE A 12 2.08 6.11 7.01
CA ILE A 12 0.94 5.27 7.37
C ILE A 12 0.61 5.44 8.86
N ILE A 13 1.61 5.42 9.72
CA ILE A 13 1.41 5.59 11.15
C ILE A 13 0.83 6.98 11.45
N GLU A 14 1.36 8.03 10.82
CA GLU A 14 0.83 9.38 11.01
C GLU A 14 -0.64 9.48 10.63
N VAL A 15 -1.02 8.92 9.48
CA VAL A 15 -2.40 9.00 8.99
C VAL A 15 -3.33 8.22 9.91
N LEU A 16 -2.95 7.03 10.32
CA LEU A 16 -3.77 6.23 11.23
C LEU A 16 -3.95 6.93 12.57
N ASN A 17 -2.89 7.52 13.12
CA ASN A 17 -2.98 8.25 14.38
C ASN A 17 -3.89 9.47 14.26
N SER A 18 -3.83 10.18 13.15
CA SER A 18 -4.67 11.35 12.94
C SER A 18 -6.16 11.00 12.83
N GLU A 19 -6.46 9.76 12.44
CA GLU A 19 -7.84 9.27 12.33
C GLU A 19 -8.26 8.42 13.52
N ASN A 20 -7.43 8.34 14.55
CA ASN A 20 -7.67 7.51 15.74
C ASN A 20 -7.86 6.02 15.39
N LYS A 21 -7.11 5.55 14.40
CA LYS A 21 -7.13 4.16 13.98
C LYS A 21 -5.85 3.46 14.43
N SER A 22 -5.93 2.17 14.63
CA SER A 22 -4.84 1.35 15.14
C SER A 22 -4.32 0.39 14.07
N LEU A 23 -3.01 0.16 14.04
CA LEU A 23 -2.41 -0.85 13.17
C LEU A 23 -2.86 -2.26 13.50
N THR A 24 -3.35 -2.50 14.73
CA THR A 24 -3.85 -3.81 15.10
C THR A 24 -5.24 -4.09 14.52
N GLU A 25 -5.99 -3.05 14.20
CA GLU A 25 -7.36 -3.17 13.67
C GLU A 25 -7.43 -2.92 12.16
N TYR A 26 -6.55 -2.07 11.66
CA TYR A 26 -6.59 -1.65 10.26
C TYR A 26 -5.35 -2.12 9.51
N PHE A 27 -5.52 -2.39 8.23
CA PHE A 27 -4.44 -2.72 7.34
C PHE A 27 -4.50 -1.80 6.12
N VAL A 28 -3.42 -1.77 5.35
CA VAL A 28 -3.36 -1.00 4.11
C VAL A 28 -3.86 -1.88 2.98
N ARG A 29 -4.95 -1.49 2.36
CA ARG A 29 -5.48 -2.21 1.20
C ARG A 29 -4.94 -1.57 -0.06
N VAL A 30 -4.25 -2.38 -0.84
CA VAL A 30 -3.63 -1.96 -2.10
C VAL A 30 -4.47 -2.50 -3.24
N SER A 31 -4.92 -1.61 -4.11
CA SER A 31 -5.68 -2.00 -5.30
C SER A 31 -5.02 -1.42 -6.53
N VAL A 32 -5.06 -2.18 -7.63
CA VAL A 32 -4.55 -1.73 -8.91
C VAL A 32 -5.73 -1.70 -9.87
N THR A 33 -5.91 -0.55 -10.50
CA THR A 33 -6.95 -0.40 -11.51
C THR A 33 -6.30 -0.09 -12.86
N SER A 34 -6.81 -0.67 -13.91
CA SER A 34 -6.41 -0.31 -15.26
C SER A 34 -7.25 0.90 -15.65
N GLY A 35 -6.61 2.00 -15.96
CA GLY A 35 -7.38 3.18 -16.22
C GLY A 35 -6.74 4.12 -17.21
N GLY A 36 -7.50 4.53 -18.16
CA GLY A 36 -7.14 5.60 -19.05
C GLY A 36 -5.95 5.34 -19.92
N CYS A 37 -5.40 6.42 -20.43
CA CYS A 37 -4.32 6.38 -21.40
C CYS A 37 -2.95 6.15 -20.77
N SER A 38 -2.82 6.26 -19.48
CA SER A 38 -1.54 6.21 -18.81
C SER A 38 -1.21 4.87 -18.15
N GLY A 39 -2.06 3.86 -18.34
CA GLY A 39 -1.80 2.54 -17.81
C GLY A 39 -2.42 2.28 -16.46
N LEU A 40 -1.65 1.66 -15.56
CA LEU A 40 -2.16 1.24 -14.27
C LEU A 40 -2.16 2.35 -13.25
N SER A 41 -3.19 2.38 -12.41
CA SER A 41 -3.27 3.28 -11.28
C SER A 41 -3.32 2.47 -9.98
N TYR A 42 -2.67 2.98 -8.95
CA TYR A 42 -2.63 2.34 -7.65
C TYR A 42 -3.50 3.12 -6.68
N LYS A 43 -4.23 2.39 -5.85
CA LYS A 43 -5.08 2.98 -4.84
C LYS A 43 -4.75 2.39 -3.49
N LEU A 44 -4.62 3.23 -2.47
CA LEU A 44 -4.35 2.81 -1.10
C LEU A 44 -5.49 3.27 -0.21
N ASP A 45 -6.02 2.35 0.56
CA ASP A 45 -7.05 2.64 1.56
C ASP A 45 -6.69 1.94 2.86
N PHE A 46 -7.22 2.43 3.96
CA PHE A 46 -7.17 1.74 5.23
C PHE A 46 -8.47 0.99 5.43
N ASP A 47 -8.39 -0.29 5.73
CA ASP A 47 -9.56 -1.15 5.81
C ASP A 47 -9.40 -2.12 6.97
N ASN A 48 -10.49 -2.65 7.46
CA ASN A 48 -10.49 -3.65 8.53
C ASN A 48 -11.35 -4.87 8.19
N ASP A 49 -11.78 -4.98 6.94
CA ASP A 49 -12.63 -6.08 6.50
C ASP A 49 -11.87 -6.97 5.52
N LEU A 50 -11.36 -8.08 6.03
CA LEU A 50 -10.59 -9.03 5.24
C LEU A 50 -11.54 -9.97 4.49
N LYS A 51 -11.34 -10.07 3.18
CA LYS A 51 -12.16 -10.93 2.31
C LYS A 51 -11.47 -12.25 2.03
N PRO A 52 -12.23 -13.32 1.68
CA PRO A 52 -11.63 -14.64 1.47
C PRO A 52 -10.53 -14.71 0.40
N THR A 53 -10.61 -13.85 -0.61
CA THR A 53 -9.63 -13.85 -1.70
C THR A 53 -8.47 -12.90 -1.46
N ASP A 54 -8.45 -12.20 -0.33
CA ASP A 54 -7.38 -11.24 -0.04
C ASP A 54 -6.08 -11.95 0.29
N GLN A 55 -4.98 -11.37 -0.18
CA GLN A 55 -3.62 -11.79 0.13
C GLN A 55 -3.04 -10.83 1.16
N VAL A 56 -2.53 -11.36 2.25
CA VAL A 56 -2.03 -10.56 3.38
C VAL A 56 -0.51 -10.66 3.44
N PHE A 57 0.14 -9.52 3.53
CA PHE A 57 1.58 -9.42 3.69
C PHE A 57 1.89 -8.51 4.86
N GLU A 58 2.98 -8.78 5.53
CA GLU A 58 3.42 -7.92 6.63
C GLU A 58 4.91 -7.62 6.48
N ASP A 59 5.27 -6.36 6.59
CA ASP A 59 6.66 -5.92 6.59
C ASP A 59 6.77 -4.75 7.56
N LYS A 60 7.79 -4.78 8.42
CA LYS A 60 8.06 -3.72 9.39
C LYS A 60 6.86 -3.37 10.28
N GLY A 61 6.02 -4.36 10.55
CA GLY A 61 4.83 -4.17 11.39
C GLY A 61 3.62 -3.60 10.66
N ILE A 62 3.73 -3.35 9.37
CA ILE A 62 2.62 -2.86 8.55
C ILE A 62 2.00 -4.03 7.81
N ARG A 63 0.71 -4.23 8.00
CA ARG A 63 -0.03 -5.24 7.25
C ARG A 63 -0.55 -4.63 5.96
N MET A 64 -0.28 -5.30 4.86
CA MET A 64 -0.72 -4.89 3.54
C MET A 64 -1.57 -5.98 2.95
N VAL A 65 -2.71 -5.62 2.41
CA VAL A 65 -3.68 -6.56 1.84
C VAL A 65 -3.96 -6.17 0.40
N THR A 66 -3.98 -7.15 -0.47
CA THR A 66 -4.29 -6.92 -1.87
C THR A 66 -5.11 -8.08 -2.40
N ASP A 67 -5.99 -7.82 -3.38
CA ASP A 67 -6.69 -8.91 -4.04
C ASP A 67 -5.73 -9.65 -4.98
N LEU A 68 -6.15 -10.82 -5.42
CA LEU A 68 -5.29 -11.67 -6.24
C LEU A 68 -4.88 -10.99 -7.56
N ARG A 69 -5.78 -10.27 -8.19
CA ARG A 69 -5.49 -9.56 -9.43
C ARG A 69 -4.45 -8.47 -9.22
N SER A 70 -4.65 -7.64 -8.20
CA SER A 70 -3.72 -6.55 -7.89
C SER A 70 -2.36 -7.08 -7.48
N PHE A 71 -2.32 -8.22 -6.79
CA PHE A 71 -1.07 -8.84 -6.37
C PHE A 71 -0.15 -9.13 -7.57
N LEU A 72 -0.70 -9.51 -8.70
CA LEU A 72 0.11 -9.79 -9.89
C LEU A 72 0.91 -8.57 -10.35
N TYR A 73 0.45 -7.38 -10.04
CA TYR A 73 1.12 -6.14 -10.41
C TYR A 73 2.06 -5.60 -9.35
N VAL A 74 1.80 -5.89 -8.08
CA VAL A 74 2.56 -5.29 -6.98
C VAL A 74 3.53 -6.24 -6.28
N HIS A 75 3.52 -7.53 -6.61
CA HIS A 75 4.43 -8.47 -5.93
C HIS A 75 5.89 -8.08 -6.18
N ASN A 76 6.71 -8.27 -5.15
CA ASN A 76 8.13 -7.92 -5.16
C ASN A 76 8.40 -6.43 -5.41
N THR A 77 7.45 -5.58 -5.08
CA THR A 77 7.65 -4.13 -5.12
C THR A 77 7.73 -3.57 -3.70
N ILE A 78 8.17 -2.34 -3.61
CA ILE A 78 8.32 -1.64 -2.33
C ILE A 78 7.37 -0.44 -2.33
N LEU A 79 6.51 -0.37 -1.32
CA LEU A 79 5.65 0.80 -1.13
C LEU A 79 6.48 1.91 -0.49
N GLU A 80 6.53 3.05 -1.14
CA GLU A 80 7.28 4.21 -0.67
C GLU A 80 6.38 5.43 -0.61
N PHE A 81 6.83 6.45 0.10
CA PHE A 81 6.11 7.72 0.20
C PHE A 81 7.07 8.87 -0.04
N SER A 82 6.67 9.79 -0.92
CA SER A 82 7.41 11.00 -1.19
C SER A 82 6.50 12.20 -0.93
N GLY A 83 6.87 13.02 0.04
CA GLY A 83 6.10 14.21 0.40
C GLY A 83 6.75 15.47 -0.11
N GLY A 84 6.17 16.62 0.26
CA GLY A 84 6.66 17.94 -0.12
C GLY A 84 5.96 18.49 -1.35
N LEU A 85 6.46 19.61 -1.85
CA LEU A 85 5.82 20.32 -2.96
C LEU A 85 5.78 19.52 -4.25
N GLU A 86 6.81 18.71 -4.48
CA GLU A 86 6.87 17.85 -5.67
C GLU A 86 6.68 16.38 -5.32
N GLY A 87 6.14 16.11 -4.14
CA GLY A 87 5.94 14.75 -3.69
C GLY A 87 4.93 13.98 -4.52
N LYS A 88 5.18 12.69 -4.66
CA LYS A 88 4.31 11.79 -5.43
C LYS A 88 3.25 11.12 -4.56
N GLY A 89 3.27 11.34 -3.24
CA GLY A 89 2.46 10.58 -2.33
C GLY A 89 2.97 9.16 -2.21
N PHE A 90 2.06 8.22 -2.05
CA PHE A 90 2.45 6.81 -2.04
C PHE A 90 2.69 6.31 -3.46
N TYR A 91 3.75 5.54 -3.62
CA TYR A 91 4.06 4.94 -4.91
C TYR A 91 4.80 3.61 -4.70
N PHE A 92 4.82 2.80 -5.74
CA PHE A 92 5.52 1.52 -5.70
C PHE A 92 6.78 1.59 -6.54
N SER A 93 7.89 1.11 -5.97
CA SER A 93 9.13 1.00 -6.72
C SER A 93 9.44 -0.48 -6.94
N ASN A 94 10.02 -0.79 -8.07
CA ASN A 94 10.41 -2.15 -8.39
C ASN A 94 11.94 -2.21 -8.49
N PRO A 95 12.60 -2.79 -7.48
CA PRO A 95 14.07 -2.83 -7.48
C PRO A 95 14.66 -3.73 -8.56
N ASN A 96 13.84 -4.53 -9.20
CA ASN A 96 14.28 -5.44 -10.26
C ASN A 96 13.98 -4.92 -11.67
N ALA A 97 13.44 -3.73 -11.75
CA ALA A 97 13.11 -3.12 -13.05
C ALA A 97 14.30 -2.43 -13.66
#